data_8af73162d731583a644571a7c2b419d1
#
_entry.id   8af73162d731583a644571a7c2b419d1
#
_cell.length_a   1.000
_cell.length_b   1.000
_cell.length_c   1.000
_cell.angle_alpha   90.00
_cell.angle_beta   90.00
_cell.angle_gamma   90.00
#
_symmetry.space_group_name_H-M   'P 1'
#
loop_
_entity.id
_entity.type
_entity.pdbx_description
1 polymer ?
#
loop_
_entity_poly.entity_id
_entity_poly.type
_entity_poly.pdbx_seq_one_letter_code
_entity_poly.pdbx_strand_id
1 'polypeptide(L)'
;MLTIESVELLLLVAAVVAMVARRLRLPYSVGLVLGGIVLAWLPFAPDIPLTRELIFNAFLPPLIFEAAIYIAWPSLRKDLPVVLTLATVGVVLSAGITTLGMHYLAHWSWPASLLFGVLISATDPVSVIATFKEAGVHGRLRELVEAESLLNDSTAAVGFGIAIAFATGAAITPLGTVQFLAVTVLGGVACGAAVAAALLALAGRTEDPLVEITFTTVAAYGSFLLAEHLEVSGVLATLTAGIMLGNLGPLGAISPKGREAVQSFWDYAAFVVNSLIFLLMGMLEAHQNFNRVLLPIGIAIALVIVGRALSTYLCCSLFQASPLRVKASHQHVLFWGGLRGALALALALGLPTSLPYRDAVVTVAFAVVAFSVIVQGLSITPLMRSLGEIGPASADIAEDIALEASR
;
A
#
# COMPACT_ATOMS: atom_id res chain seq x y z
N MET A 1 -11.99 -2.96 -22.38
CA MET A 1 -12.99 -3.12 -21.30
C MET A 1 -12.68 -4.39 -20.51
N LEU A 2 -12.84 -4.36 -19.18
CA LEU A 2 -12.77 -5.58 -18.37
C LEU A 2 -13.90 -6.53 -18.81
N THR A 3 -13.55 -7.58 -19.53
CA THR A 3 -14.47 -8.66 -19.86
C THR A 3 -14.32 -9.79 -18.83
N ILE A 4 -15.36 -10.61 -18.68
CA ILE A 4 -15.31 -11.77 -17.76
C ILE A 4 -14.15 -12.69 -18.15
N GLU A 5 -13.96 -12.96 -19.44
CA GLU A 5 -12.86 -13.77 -19.99
C GLU A 5 -11.48 -13.23 -19.60
N SER A 6 -11.31 -11.89 -19.66
CA SER A 6 -10.05 -11.26 -19.29
C SER A 6 -9.74 -11.39 -17.79
N VAL A 7 -10.77 -11.25 -16.94
CA VAL A 7 -10.61 -11.42 -15.49
C VAL A 7 -10.30 -12.88 -15.15
N GLU A 8 -11.00 -13.82 -15.77
CA GLU A 8 -10.78 -15.26 -15.61
C GLU A 8 -9.33 -15.65 -15.99
N LEU A 9 -8.84 -15.16 -17.13
CA LEU A 9 -7.46 -15.39 -17.55
C LEU A 9 -6.45 -14.82 -16.55
N LEU A 10 -6.65 -13.59 -16.10
CA LEU A 10 -5.75 -12.97 -15.10
C LEU A 10 -5.75 -13.74 -13.78
N LEU A 11 -6.92 -14.20 -13.31
CA LEU A 11 -7.00 -15.02 -12.09
C LEU A 11 -6.33 -16.38 -12.25
N LEU A 12 -6.47 -17.01 -13.42
CA LEU A 12 -5.76 -18.25 -13.73
C LEU A 12 -4.24 -18.06 -13.73
N VAL A 13 -3.76 -17.00 -14.39
CA VAL A 13 -2.34 -16.65 -14.38
C VAL A 13 -1.85 -16.36 -12.96
N ALA A 14 -2.64 -15.61 -12.16
CA ALA A 14 -2.31 -15.33 -10.78
C ALA A 14 -2.17 -16.61 -9.94
N ALA A 15 -3.10 -17.57 -10.10
CA ALA A 15 -3.04 -18.85 -9.39
C ALA A 15 -1.80 -19.68 -9.80
N VAL A 16 -1.49 -19.72 -11.10
CA VAL A 16 -0.28 -20.39 -11.60
C VAL A 16 0.98 -19.72 -11.05
N VAL A 17 1.03 -18.39 -11.10
CA VAL A 17 2.16 -17.61 -10.56
C VAL A 17 2.31 -17.85 -9.06
N ALA A 18 1.22 -17.89 -8.31
CA ALA A 18 1.26 -18.18 -6.87
C ALA A 18 1.90 -19.55 -6.57
N MET A 19 1.52 -20.59 -7.34
CA MET A 19 2.12 -21.92 -7.21
C MET A 19 3.62 -21.92 -7.56
N VAL A 20 4.00 -21.26 -8.65
CA VAL A 20 5.39 -21.19 -9.11
C VAL A 20 6.24 -20.36 -8.14
N ALA A 21 5.75 -19.20 -7.71
CA ALA A 21 6.45 -18.30 -6.77
C ALA A 21 6.75 -19.03 -5.45
N ARG A 22 5.75 -19.74 -4.87
CA ARG A 22 5.97 -20.57 -3.68
C ARG A 22 7.04 -21.64 -3.90
N ARG A 23 7.01 -22.33 -5.03
CA ARG A 23 8.00 -23.37 -5.35
C ARG A 23 9.41 -22.81 -5.53
N LEU A 24 9.53 -21.61 -6.09
CA LEU A 24 10.80 -20.91 -6.29
C LEU A 24 11.22 -20.07 -5.07
N ARG A 25 10.41 -20.02 -4.01
CA ARG A 25 10.61 -19.16 -2.83
C ARG A 25 10.76 -17.68 -3.18
N LEU A 26 10.02 -17.23 -4.17
CA LEU A 26 9.96 -15.83 -4.60
C LEU A 26 8.79 -15.13 -3.90
N PRO A 27 8.93 -13.84 -3.52
CA PRO A 27 7.78 -13.05 -3.08
C PRO A 27 6.69 -13.04 -4.17
N TYR A 28 5.46 -13.23 -3.73
CA TYR A 28 4.30 -13.37 -4.63
C TYR A 28 4.13 -12.17 -5.58
N SER A 29 4.27 -10.94 -5.06
CA SER A 29 4.17 -9.70 -5.85
C SER A 29 5.21 -9.62 -6.97
N VAL A 30 6.45 -10.04 -6.70
CA VAL A 30 7.52 -10.13 -7.71
C VAL A 30 7.12 -11.10 -8.82
N GLY A 31 6.63 -12.29 -8.42
CA GLY A 31 6.15 -13.29 -9.38
C GLY A 31 5.05 -12.76 -10.28
N LEU A 32 4.10 -12.00 -9.72
CA LEU A 32 2.98 -11.40 -10.47
C LEU A 32 3.45 -10.34 -11.46
N VAL A 33 4.36 -9.46 -11.08
CA VAL A 33 4.91 -8.45 -12.01
C VAL A 33 5.63 -9.12 -13.15
N LEU A 34 6.51 -10.10 -12.87
CA LEU A 34 7.21 -10.86 -13.91
C LEU A 34 6.23 -11.65 -14.79
N GLY A 35 5.22 -12.29 -14.18
CA GLY A 35 4.14 -12.97 -14.88
C GLY A 35 3.34 -12.04 -15.79
N GLY A 36 3.07 -10.82 -15.35
CA GLY A 36 2.42 -9.78 -16.14
C GLY A 36 3.26 -9.33 -17.34
N ILE A 37 4.58 -9.14 -17.14
CA ILE A 37 5.51 -8.84 -18.24
C ILE A 37 5.52 -9.96 -19.28
N VAL A 38 5.59 -11.21 -18.84
CA VAL A 38 5.55 -12.36 -19.76
C VAL A 38 4.21 -12.44 -20.48
N LEU A 39 3.07 -12.26 -19.75
CA LEU A 39 1.73 -12.28 -20.32
C LEU A 39 1.58 -11.23 -21.42
N ALA A 40 2.12 -10.03 -21.23
CA ALA A 40 2.03 -8.93 -22.21
C ALA A 40 2.60 -9.25 -23.59
N TRP A 41 3.54 -10.20 -23.68
CA TRP A 41 4.14 -10.63 -24.94
C TRP A 41 3.39 -11.79 -25.62
N LEU A 42 2.36 -12.32 -24.98
CA LEU A 42 1.57 -13.42 -25.54
C LEU A 42 0.47 -12.89 -26.46
N PRO A 43 0.14 -13.61 -27.55
CA PRO A 43 -0.83 -13.13 -28.55
C PRO A 43 -2.27 -13.05 -28.05
N PHE A 44 -2.56 -13.60 -26.89
CA PHE A 44 -3.87 -13.59 -26.23
C PHE A 44 -3.90 -12.70 -24.97
N ALA A 45 -2.88 -11.84 -24.79
CA ALA A 45 -2.82 -10.91 -23.69
C ALA A 45 -4.07 -9.99 -23.69
N PRO A 46 -4.78 -9.85 -22.56
CA PRO A 46 -5.93 -8.99 -22.51
C PRO A 46 -5.49 -7.51 -22.54
N ASP A 47 -6.13 -6.71 -23.40
CA ASP A 47 -5.92 -5.25 -23.39
C ASP A 47 -6.81 -4.59 -22.33
N ILE A 48 -6.33 -4.61 -21.10
CA ILE A 48 -7.00 -3.99 -19.96
C ILE A 48 -6.20 -2.77 -19.52
N PRO A 49 -6.72 -1.55 -19.71
CA PRO A 49 -6.05 -0.38 -19.22
C PRO A 49 -6.12 -0.34 -17.67
N LEU A 50 -4.97 -0.24 -17.02
CA LEU A 50 -4.91 0.11 -15.61
C LEU A 50 -5.21 1.61 -15.49
N THR A 51 -6.41 1.96 -15.04
CA THR A 51 -6.83 3.35 -14.89
C THR A 51 -6.84 3.76 -13.43
N ARG A 52 -6.80 5.08 -13.18
CA ARG A 52 -6.96 5.64 -11.84
C ARG A 52 -8.26 5.17 -11.20
N GLU A 53 -9.36 5.24 -11.95
CA GLU A 53 -10.70 4.89 -11.47
C GLU A 53 -10.78 3.43 -11.05
N LEU A 54 -10.14 2.52 -11.79
CA LEU A 54 -10.08 1.10 -11.46
C LEU A 54 -9.32 0.89 -10.14
N ILE A 55 -8.17 1.56 -9.98
CA ILE A 55 -7.37 1.43 -8.76
C ILE A 55 -8.10 2.05 -7.57
N PHE A 56 -8.59 3.30 -7.70
CA PHE A 56 -9.20 4.02 -6.58
C PHE A 56 -10.56 3.43 -6.18
N ASN A 57 -11.44 3.16 -7.14
CA ASN A 57 -12.82 2.79 -6.81
C ASN A 57 -13.04 1.29 -6.63
N ALA A 58 -12.21 0.46 -7.28
CA ALA A 58 -12.37 -0.99 -7.19
C ALA A 58 -11.30 -1.68 -6.32
N PHE A 59 -10.04 -1.25 -6.38
CA PHE A 59 -8.94 -1.98 -5.78
C PHE A 59 -8.50 -1.44 -4.42
N LEU A 60 -8.45 -0.12 -4.21
CA LEU A 60 -8.00 0.46 -2.94
C LEU A 60 -8.93 0.15 -1.76
N PRO A 61 -10.27 0.25 -1.85
CA PRO A 61 -11.11 0.00 -0.70
C PRO A 61 -10.91 -1.38 -0.06
N PRO A 62 -10.89 -2.51 -0.80
CA PRO A 62 -10.66 -3.81 -0.19
C PRO A 62 -9.25 -3.97 0.39
N LEU A 63 -8.21 -3.40 -0.23
CA LEU A 63 -6.84 -3.51 0.29
C LEU A 63 -6.68 -2.75 1.61
N ILE A 64 -7.20 -1.53 1.67
CA ILE A 64 -7.13 -0.71 2.88
C ILE A 64 -7.96 -1.35 3.99
N PHE A 65 -9.16 -1.83 3.66
CA PHE A 65 -10.07 -2.41 4.64
C PHE A 65 -9.55 -3.73 5.21
N GLU A 66 -9.01 -4.62 4.36
CA GLU A 66 -8.38 -5.88 4.80
C GLU A 66 -7.24 -5.60 5.77
N ALA A 67 -6.31 -4.73 5.42
CA ALA A 67 -5.23 -4.40 6.31
C ALA A 67 -5.73 -3.73 7.61
N ALA A 68 -6.73 -2.84 7.52
CA ALA A 68 -7.27 -2.11 8.66
C ALA A 68 -8.02 -2.98 9.66
N ILE A 69 -8.76 -4.00 9.20
CA ILE A 69 -9.58 -4.85 10.07
C ILE A 69 -8.74 -5.71 11.02
N TYR A 70 -7.48 -5.99 10.66
CA TYR A 70 -6.53 -6.74 11.48
C TYR A 70 -5.74 -5.88 12.47
N ILE A 71 -5.77 -4.56 12.33
CA ILE A 71 -5.05 -3.67 13.26
C ILE A 71 -5.70 -3.68 14.63
N ALA A 72 -4.95 -4.14 15.64
CA ALA A 72 -5.37 -4.09 17.03
C ALA A 72 -5.22 -2.66 17.57
N TRP A 73 -6.34 -1.97 17.84
CA TRP A 73 -6.33 -0.60 18.39
C TRP A 73 -5.49 -0.42 19.66
N PRO A 74 -5.50 -1.37 20.64
CA PRO A 74 -4.67 -1.25 21.84
C PRO A 74 -3.17 -1.22 21.55
N SER A 75 -2.70 -1.89 20.50
CA SER A 75 -1.31 -1.88 20.05
C SER A 75 -1.02 -0.62 19.26
N LEU A 76 -1.84 -0.32 18.25
CA LEU A 76 -1.68 0.87 17.41
C LEU A 76 -1.60 2.15 18.25
N ARG A 77 -2.50 2.34 19.23
CA ARG A 77 -2.52 3.56 20.06
C ARG A 77 -1.23 3.77 20.85
N LYS A 78 -0.51 2.70 21.21
CA LYS A 78 0.77 2.81 21.92
C LYS A 78 1.86 3.35 21.01
N ASP A 79 1.92 2.85 19.77
CA ASP A 79 2.92 3.23 18.78
C ASP A 79 2.47 4.38 17.87
N LEU A 80 1.25 4.91 18.09
CA LEU A 80 0.66 5.98 17.28
C LEU A 80 1.57 7.20 17.09
N PRO A 81 2.31 7.71 18.12
CA PRO A 81 3.24 8.81 17.90
C PRO A 81 4.36 8.50 16.92
N VAL A 82 4.90 7.27 16.96
CA VAL A 82 5.94 6.82 16.03
C VAL A 82 5.37 6.69 14.63
N VAL A 83 4.23 6.01 14.51
CA VAL A 83 3.54 5.77 13.23
C VAL A 83 3.15 7.09 12.57
N LEU A 84 2.52 8.01 13.32
CA LEU A 84 2.15 9.33 12.80
C LEU A 84 3.38 10.15 12.36
N THR A 85 4.47 10.10 13.13
CA THR A 85 5.71 10.80 12.75
C THR A 85 6.28 10.26 11.46
N LEU A 86 6.34 8.94 11.30
CA LEU A 86 6.80 8.30 10.06
C LEU A 86 5.87 8.60 8.87
N ALA A 87 4.56 8.48 9.09
CA ALA A 87 3.54 8.66 8.05
C ALA A 87 3.29 10.13 7.66
N THR A 88 3.71 11.10 8.45
CA THR A 88 3.54 12.54 8.12
C THR A 88 4.89 13.21 7.89
N VAL A 89 5.69 13.40 8.94
CA VAL A 89 7.02 14.03 8.83
C VAL A 89 7.93 13.22 7.90
N GLY A 90 7.90 11.88 8.02
CA GLY A 90 8.67 10.99 7.16
C GLY A 90 8.28 11.12 5.68
N VAL A 91 6.99 11.19 5.38
CA VAL A 91 6.47 11.40 4.00
C VAL A 91 6.92 12.76 3.46
N VAL A 92 6.76 13.84 4.26
CA VAL A 92 7.18 15.19 3.83
C VAL A 92 8.69 15.26 3.58
N LEU A 93 9.51 14.65 4.44
CA LEU A 93 10.96 14.58 4.25
C LEU A 93 11.32 13.79 2.99
N SER A 94 10.75 12.60 2.80
CA SER A 94 11.00 11.76 1.63
C SER A 94 10.57 12.45 0.34
N ALA A 95 9.36 13.01 0.31
CA ALA A 95 8.84 13.77 -0.82
C ALA A 95 9.70 15.00 -1.11
N GLY A 96 10.10 15.76 -0.08
CA GLY A 96 10.94 16.93 -0.21
C GLY A 96 12.32 16.62 -0.80
N ILE A 97 13.01 15.59 -0.28
CA ILE A 97 14.30 15.13 -0.79
C ILE A 97 14.19 14.71 -2.26
N THR A 98 13.16 13.93 -2.58
CA THR A 98 12.92 13.47 -3.95
C THR A 98 12.60 14.66 -4.87
N THR A 99 11.76 15.60 -4.44
CA THR A 99 11.42 16.82 -5.19
C THR A 99 12.65 17.65 -5.50
N LEU A 100 13.44 17.98 -4.47
CA LEU A 100 14.65 18.78 -4.63
C LEU A 100 15.66 18.07 -5.54
N GLY A 101 15.88 16.78 -5.33
CA GLY A 101 16.80 16.01 -6.15
C GLY A 101 16.37 15.91 -7.61
N MET A 102 15.08 15.66 -7.89
CA MET A 102 14.58 15.62 -9.26
C MET A 102 14.68 16.98 -9.95
N HIS A 103 14.44 18.07 -9.22
CA HIS A 103 14.61 19.41 -9.77
C HIS A 103 16.07 19.74 -10.10
N TYR A 104 16.99 19.54 -9.15
CA TYR A 104 18.38 19.97 -9.31
C TYR A 104 19.26 18.97 -10.07
N LEU A 105 19.01 17.64 -9.96
CA LEU A 105 19.83 16.61 -10.60
C LEU A 105 19.24 16.10 -11.91
N ALA A 106 17.93 15.93 -12.00
CA ALA A 106 17.25 15.51 -13.22
C ALA A 106 16.75 16.70 -14.08
N HIS A 107 16.90 17.93 -13.58
CA HIS A 107 16.49 19.18 -14.25
C HIS A 107 15.00 19.24 -14.61
N TRP A 108 14.16 18.62 -13.78
CA TRP A 108 12.71 18.70 -13.94
C TRP A 108 12.16 20.04 -13.46
N SER A 109 11.03 20.48 -14.03
CA SER A 109 10.32 21.65 -13.52
C SER A 109 9.85 21.43 -12.07
N TRP A 110 9.69 22.49 -11.29
CA TRP A 110 9.20 22.41 -9.93
C TRP A 110 7.88 21.62 -9.79
N PRO A 111 6.85 21.90 -10.64
CA PRO A 111 5.60 21.16 -10.55
C PRO A 111 5.77 19.65 -10.81
N ALA A 112 6.56 19.25 -11.83
CA ALA A 112 6.84 17.85 -12.14
C ALA A 112 7.56 17.15 -10.99
N SER A 113 8.60 17.80 -10.44
CA SER A 113 9.39 17.28 -9.33
C SER A 113 8.56 17.11 -8.07
N LEU A 114 7.69 18.09 -7.75
CA LEU A 114 6.82 18.03 -6.58
C LEU A 114 5.78 16.91 -6.72
N LEU A 115 5.10 16.82 -7.86
CA LEU A 115 4.13 15.77 -8.14
C LEU A 115 4.79 14.39 -8.01
N PHE A 116 5.96 14.20 -8.64
CA PHE A 116 6.71 12.95 -8.54
C PHE A 116 7.15 12.64 -7.11
N GLY A 117 7.73 13.61 -6.41
CA GLY A 117 8.19 13.41 -5.03
C GLY A 117 7.08 13.00 -4.07
N VAL A 118 5.89 13.60 -4.21
CA VAL A 118 4.74 13.28 -3.38
C VAL A 118 4.15 11.92 -3.74
N LEU A 119 3.85 11.66 -5.02
CA LEU A 119 3.23 10.38 -5.42
C LEU A 119 4.10 9.17 -5.11
N ILE A 120 5.45 9.30 -5.20
CA ILE A 120 6.36 8.20 -4.94
C ILE A 120 6.69 8.06 -3.46
N SER A 121 6.21 8.94 -2.58
CA SER A 121 6.44 8.84 -1.14
C SER A 121 5.58 7.78 -0.44
N ALA A 122 4.43 7.43 -1.01
CA ALA A 122 3.57 6.34 -0.55
C ALA A 122 4.32 4.99 -0.56
N THR A 123 4.10 4.14 0.46
CA THR A 123 4.74 2.83 0.56
C THR A 123 3.71 1.71 0.63
N ASP A 124 3.98 0.61 -0.03
CA ASP A 124 3.11 -0.58 -0.08
C ASP A 124 3.74 -1.71 0.75
N PRO A 125 3.09 -2.18 1.81
CA PRO A 125 3.64 -3.19 2.68
C PRO A 125 3.38 -4.63 2.19
N VAL A 126 2.61 -4.82 1.11
CA VAL A 126 2.08 -6.13 0.68
C VAL A 126 3.16 -7.22 0.61
N SER A 127 4.27 -6.94 -0.06
CA SER A 127 5.37 -7.92 -0.17
C SER A 127 6.05 -8.22 1.16
N VAL A 128 6.19 -7.22 2.03
CA VAL A 128 6.81 -7.38 3.36
C VAL A 128 5.87 -8.17 4.28
N ILE A 129 4.57 -7.84 4.25
CA ILE A 129 3.56 -8.54 5.04
C ILE A 129 3.40 -9.99 4.59
N ALA A 130 3.44 -10.26 3.29
CA ALA A 130 3.46 -11.63 2.78
C ALA A 130 4.65 -12.41 3.36
N THR A 131 5.86 -11.80 3.37
CA THR A 131 7.04 -12.41 3.98
C THR A 131 6.87 -12.61 5.49
N PHE A 132 6.25 -11.66 6.20
CA PHE A 132 5.94 -11.84 7.63
C PHE A 132 4.97 -12.99 7.88
N LYS A 133 3.90 -13.11 7.08
CA LYS A 133 2.93 -14.22 7.17
C LYS A 133 3.62 -15.57 6.94
N GLU A 134 4.46 -15.69 5.92
CA GLU A 134 5.20 -16.92 5.58
C GLU A 134 6.26 -17.28 6.64
N ALA A 135 6.91 -16.29 7.23
CA ALA A 135 7.97 -16.49 8.23
C ALA A 135 7.45 -16.50 9.68
N GLY A 136 6.15 -16.39 9.90
CA GLY A 136 5.55 -16.34 11.23
C GLY A 136 5.96 -15.13 12.08
N VAL A 137 6.32 -14.01 11.43
CA VAL A 137 6.69 -12.77 12.15
C VAL A 137 5.43 -12.08 12.65
N HIS A 138 5.36 -11.90 13.96
CA HIS A 138 4.26 -11.24 14.66
C HIS A 138 4.75 -10.11 15.56
N GLY A 139 3.81 -9.34 16.10
CA GLY A 139 4.08 -8.31 17.09
C GLY A 139 4.47 -6.96 16.49
N ARG A 140 5.19 -6.17 17.28
CA ARG A 140 5.40 -4.73 17.05
C ARG A 140 5.98 -4.36 15.69
N LEU A 141 6.92 -5.16 15.15
CA LEU A 141 7.52 -4.88 13.84
C LEU A 141 6.46 -4.91 12.73
N ARG A 142 5.65 -5.96 12.71
CA ARG A 142 4.57 -6.11 11.73
C ARG A 142 3.56 -4.97 11.86
N GLU A 143 3.11 -4.67 13.08
CA GLU A 143 2.16 -3.60 13.36
C GLU A 143 2.67 -2.23 12.92
N LEU A 144 3.97 -1.94 13.14
CA LEU A 144 4.59 -0.68 12.70
C LEU A 144 4.62 -0.56 11.18
N VAL A 145 4.98 -1.64 10.46
CA VAL A 145 5.04 -1.65 8.98
C VAL A 145 3.65 -1.48 8.39
N GLU A 146 2.67 -2.24 8.88
CA GLU A 146 1.27 -2.16 8.40
C GLU A 146 0.66 -0.78 8.66
N ALA A 147 0.74 -0.30 9.90
CA ALA A 147 0.14 0.97 10.28
C ALA A 147 0.84 2.18 9.64
N GLU A 148 2.16 2.14 9.52
CA GLU A 148 2.91 3.21 8.86
C GLU A 148 2.51 3.33 7.40
N SER A 149 2.45 2.23 6.66
CA SER A 149 2.09 2.24 5.24
C SER A 149 0.65 2.71 5.01
N LEU A 150 -0.31 2.24 5.79
CA LEU A 150 -1.71 2.67 5.64
C LEU A 150 -1.90 4.17 5.88
N LEU A 151 -1.18 4.72 6.88
CA LEU A 151 -1.28 6.15 7.18
C LEU A 151 -0.45 7.01 6.20
N ASN A 152 0.68 6.50 5.71
CA ASN A 152 1.47 7.26 4.73
C ASN A 152 0.78 7.33 3.38
N ASP A 153 0.04 6.30 2.97
CA ASP A 153 -0.80 6.32 1.78
C ASP A 153 -1.82 7.45 1.83
N SER A 154 -2.48 7.59 2.98
CA SER A 154 -3.42 8.69 3.21
C SER A 154 -2.74 10.06 3.13
N THR A 155 -1.56 10.20 3.74
CA THR A 155 -0.77 11.44 3.71
C THR A 155 -0.31 11.77 2.30
N ALA A 156 0.17 10.79 1.55
CA ALA A 156 0.60 10.95 0.16
C ALA A 156 -0.56 11.34 -0.76
N ALA A 157 -1.74 10.71 -0.61
CA ALA A 157 -2.92 11.05 -1.39
C ALA A 157 -3.39 12.49 -1.16
N VAL A 158 -3.43 12.94 0.11
CA VAL A 158 -3.78 14.32 0.46
C VAL A 158 -2.71 15.30 -0.04
N GLY A 159 -1.43 14.98 0.16
CA GLY A 159 -0.30 15.78 -0.35
C GLY A 159 -0.32 15.90 -1.88
N PHE A 160 -0.76 14.86 -2.58
CA PHE A 160 -0.89 14.86 -4.03
C PHE A 160 -1.97 15.83 -4.51
N GLY A 161 -3.10 15.95 -3.81
CA GLY A 161 -4.11 16.96 -4.09
C GLY A 161 -3.55 18.38 -4.03
N ILE A 162 -2.72 18.68 -3.02
CA ILE A 162 -2.02 19.97 -2.88
C ILE A 162 -1.03 20.17 -4.00
N ALA A 163 -0.26 19.14 -4.36
CA ALA A 163 0.71 19.20 -5.44
C ALA A 163 0.05 19.43 -6.81
N ILE A 164 -1.12 18.84 -7.07
CA ILE A 164 -1.92 19.12 -8.27
C ILE A 164 -2.40 20.58 -8.27
N ALA A 165 -2.94 21.07 -7.16
CA ALA A 165 -3.40 22.46 -7.06
C ALA A 165 -2.25 23.44 -7.37
N PHE A 166 -1.05 23.19 -6.85
CA PHE A 166 0.15 23.94 -7.17
C PHE A 166 0.51 23.85 -8.67
N ALA A 167 0.50 22.65 -9.23
CA ALA A 167 0.89 22.40 -10.63
C ALA A 167 -0.11 23.02 -11.63
N THR A 168 -1.36 23.17 -11.25
CA THR A 168 -2.42 23.79 -12.08
C THR A 168 -2.56 25.30 -11.85
N GLY A 169 -1.70 25.89 -11.02
CA GLY A 169 -1.67 27.35 -10.78
C GLY A 169 -2.76 27.85 -9.84
N ALA A 170 -3.36 26.99 -9.03
CA ALA A 170 -4.29 27.43 -8.01
C ALA A 170 -3.59 28.27 -6.94
N ALA A 171 -4.26 29.32 -6.45
CA ALA A 171 -3.73 30.16 -5.38
C ALA A 171 -3.66 29.36 -4.07
N ILE A 172 -2.45 29.00 -3.65
CA ILE A 172 -2.22 28.28 -2.40
C ILE A 172 -1.84 29.29 -1.32
N THR A 173 -2.67 29.37 -0.28
CA THR A 173 -2.35 30.13 0.94
C THR A 173 -2.03 29.16 2.08
N PRO A 174 -1.11 29.50 3.00
CA PRO A 174 -0.81 28.61 4.12
C PRO A 174 -2.04 28.25 4.95
N LEU A 175 -2.92 29.20 5.21
CA LEU A 175 -4.17 28.97 5.95
C LEU A 175 -5.12 28.06 5.17
N GLY A 176 -5.28 28.28 3.86
CA GLY A 176 -6.12 27.42 3.00
C GLY A 176 -5.59 25.99 2.93
N THR A 177 -4.28 25.79 2.90
CA THR A 177 -3.65 24.47 2.94
C THR A 177 -3.95 23.76 4.26
N VAL A 178 -3.81 24.44 5.39
CA VAL A 178 -4.12 23.85 6.72
C VAL A 178 -5.60 23.52 6.83
N GLN A 179 -6.48 24.37 6.34
CA GLN A 179 -7.94 24.12 6.31
C GLN A 179 -8.26 22.91 5.42
N PHE A 180 -7.69 22.85 4.22
CA PHE A 180 -7.86 21.70 3.30
C PHE A 180 -7.40 20.39 3.96
N LEU A 181 -6.21 20.38 4.55
CA LEU A 181 -5.69 19.22 5.29
C LEU A 181 -6.62 18.81 6.43
N ALA A 182 -7.05 19.77 7.26
CA ALA A 182 -7.92 19.49 8.40
C ALA A 182 -9.28 18.93 7.95
N VAL A 183 -9.91 19.52 6.95
CA VAL A 183 -11.19 19.05 6.41
C VAL A 183 -11.06 17.68 5.79
N THR A 184 -10.05 17.46 4.96
CA THR A 184 -9.83 16.18 4.26
C THR A 184 -9.55 15.05 5.25
N VAL A 185 -8.69 15.28 6.24
CA VAL A 185 -8.31 14.27 7.24
C VAL A 185 -9.42 14.01 8.23
N LEU A 186 -9.91 15.06 8.91
CA LEU A 186 -10.95 14.90 9.94
C LEU A 186 -12.29 14.49 9.33
N GLY A 187 -12.62 15.00 8.15
CA GLY A 187 -13.82 14.62 7.41
C GLY A 187 -13.77 13.15 7.00
N GLY A 188 -12.63 12.66 6.50
CA GLY A 188 -12.45 11.24 6.18
C GLY A 188 -12.63 10.34 7.41
N VAL A 189 -11.96 10.66 8.51
CA VAL A 189 -12.10 9.91 9.77
C VAL A 189 -13.55 9.94 10.28
N ALA A 190 -14.19 11.10 10.27
CA ALA A 190 -15.59 11.24 10.73
C ALA A 190 -16.56 10.43 9.83
N CYS A 191 -16.35 10.48 8.51
CA CYS A 191 -17.15 9.73 7.54
C CYS A 191 -17.04 8.22 7.78
N GLY A 192 -15.82 7.70 7.89
CA GLY A 192 -15.56 6.28 8.16
C GLY A 192 -16.15 5.84 9.50
N ALA A 193 -15.97 6.65 10.54
CA ALA A 193 -16.54 6.38 11.86
C ALA A 193 -18.07 6.36 11.85
N ALA A 194 -18.71 7.27 11.12
CA ALA A 194 -20.16 7.31 11.00
C ALA A 194 -20.73 6.08 10.29
N VAL A 195 -20.10 5.68 9.15
CA VAL A 195 -20.49 4.48 8.42
C VAL A 195 -20.31 3.24 9.28
N ALA A 196 -19.15 3.09 9.94
CA ALA A 196 -18.89 1.95 10.81
C ALA A 196 -19.87 1.87 11.98
N ALA A 197 -20.15 3.00 12.66
CA ALA A 197 -21.10 3.04 13.76
C ALA A 197 -22.52 2.67 13.33
N ALA A 198 -22.97 3.16 12.17
CA ALA A 198 -24.28 2.81 11.61
C ALA A 198 -24.38 1.29 11.32
N LEU A 199 -23.33 0.70 10.71
CA LEU A 199 -23.30 -0.72 10.38
C LEU A 199 -23.18 -1.59 11.64
N LEU A 200 -22.38 -1.21 12.64
CA LEU A 200 -22.32 -1.91 13.93
C LEU A 200 -23.66 -1.94 14.63
N ALA A 201 -24.43 -0.85 14.58
CA ALA A 201 -25.77 -0.81 15.15
C ALA A 201 -26.78 -1.72 14.43
N LEU A 202 -26.55 -1.99 13.13
CA LEU A 202 -27.38 -2.91 12.32
C LEU A 202 -26.90 -4.37 12.48
N ALA A 203 -25.59 -4.61 12.47
CA ALA A 203 -24.98 -5.94 12.47
C ALA A 203 -25.28 -6.72 13.78
N GLY A 204 -25.35 -6.06 14.91
CA GLY A 204 -25.69 -6.71 16.20
C GLY A 204 -27.06 -7.39 16.27
N ARG A 205 -27.79 -7.44 15.14
CA ARG A 205 -29.12 -8.08 15.00
C ARG A 205 -29.09 -9.38 14.18
N THR A 206 -27.91 -9.83 13.74
CA THR A 206 -27.76 -11.04 12.92
C THR A 206 -26.58 -11.87 13.38
N GLU A 207 -26.67 -13.19 13.17
CA GLU A 207 -25.57 -14.14 13.32
C GLU A 207 -25.28 -14.88 11.99
N ASP A 208 -25.80 -14.35 10.88
CA ASP A 208 -25.57 -14.89 9.54
C ASP A 208 -24.24 -14.38 8.98
N PRO A 209 -23.21 -15.24 8.77
CA PRO A 209 -21.91 -14.85 8.24
C PRO A 209 -21.97 -14.14 6.89
N LEU A 210 -22.91 -14.47 6.01
CA LEU A 210 -23.05 -13.83 4.71
C LEU A 210 -23.57 -12.40 4.83
N VAL A 211 -24.46 -12.16 5.78
CA VAL A 211 -24.95 -10.79 6.08
C VAL A 211 -23.82 -9.97 6.72
N GLU A 212 -23.04 -10.56 7.61
CA GLU A 212 -21.89 -9.91 8.24
C GLU A 212 -20.79 -9.55 7.22
N ILE A 213 -20.47 -10.46 6.26
CA ILE A 213 -19.59 -10.15 5.13
C ILE A 213 -20.15 -8.98 4.29
N THR A 214 -21.47 -9.00 4.02
CA THR A 214 -22.11 -7.93 3.25
C THR A 214 -21.98 -6.58 3.97
N PHE A 215 -22.21 -6.52 5.29
CA PHE A 215 -22.01 -5.30 6.07
C PHE A 215 -20.56 -4.80 6.03
N THR A 216 -19.59 -5.68 6.13
CA THR A 216 -18.17 -5.27 6.03
C THR A 216 -17.83 -4.80 4.61
N THR A 217 -18.44 -5.37 3.58
CA THR A 217 -18.28 -4.93 2.18
C THR A 217 -18.88 -3.53 1.98
N VAL A 218 -20.09 -3.30 2.51
CA VAL A 218 -20.71 -1.97 2.50
C VAL A 218 -19.87 -0.99 3.31
N ALA A 219 -19.25 -1.40 4.42
CA ALA A 219 -18.35 -0.55 5.17
C ALA A 219 -17.13 -0.12 4.35
N ALA A 220 -16.48 -1.05 3.68
CA ALA A 220 -15.27 -0.79 2.90
C ALA A 220 -15.55 0.17 1.72
N TYR A 221 -16.45 -0.21 0.85
CA TYR A 221 -16.77 0.60 -0.33
C TYR A 221 -17.63 1.81 0.00
N GLY A 222 -18.62 1.66 0.90
CA GLY A 222 -19.52 2.75 1.26
C GLY A 222 -18.82 3.90 1.97
N SER A 223 -17.89 3.61 2.89
CA SER A 223 -17.11 4.67 3.54
C SER A 223 -16.19 5.39 2.55
N PHE A 224 -15.55 4.64 1.64
CA PHE A 224 -14.68 5.19 0.61
C PHE A 224 -15.46 6.11 -0.34
N LEU A 225 -16.51 5.58 -0.98
CA LEU A 225 -17.29 6.32 -1.99
C LEU A 225 -18.03 7.52 -1.39
N LEU A 226 -18.54 7.38 -0.16
CA LEU A 226 -19.19 8.49 0.54
C LEU A 226 -18.20 9.61 0.84
N ALA A 227 -17.00 9.27 1.30
CA ALA A 227 -15.95 10.25 1.57
C ALA A 227 -15.48 10.96 0.30
N GLU A 228 -15.26 10.22 -0.80
CA GLU A 228 -14.93 10.81 -2.10
C GLU A 228 -16.04 11.75 -2.61
N HIS A 229 -17.31 11.37 -2.42
CA HIS A 229 -18.44 12.23 -2.77
C HIS A 229 -18.51 13.52 -1.93
N LEU A 230 -18.07 13.45 -0.69
CA LEU A 230 -17.96 14.61 0.22
C LEU A 230 -16.64 15.39 0.05
N GLU A 231 -15.81 15.03 -0.94
CA GLU A 231 -14.50 15.63 -1.21
C GLU A 231 -13.53 15.55 0.00
N VAL A 232 -13.65 14.47 0.80
CA VAL A 232 -12.73 14.15 1.90
C VAL A 232 -11.98 12.84 1.63
N SER A 233 -11.04 12.43 2.48
CA SER A 233 -10.19 11.28 2.22
C SER A 233 -10.95 9.95 2.30
N GLY A 234 -11.19 9.29 1.15
CA GLY A 234 -11.75 7.93 1.07
C GLY A 234 -10.83 6.90 1.73
N VAL A 235 -9.51 7.06 1.60
CA VAL A 235 -8.51 6.18 2.24
C VAL A 235 -8.64 6.20 3.75
N LEU A 236 -8.70 7.39 4.37
CA LEU A 236 -8.88 7.53 5.83
C LEU A 236 -10.25 7.05 6.29
N ALA A 237 -11.29 7.24 5.48
CA ALA A 237 -12.63 6.76 5.81
C ALA A 237 -12.65 5.23 5.88
N THR A 238 -12.13 4.55 4.87
CA THR A 238 -12.06 3.09 4.82
C THR A 238 -11.15 2.52 5.92
N LEU A 239 -10.00 3.14 6.16
CA LEU A 239 -9.09 2.79 7.26
C LEU A 239 -9.80 2.87 8.62
N THR A 240 -10.49 3.99 8.88
CA THR A 240 -11.22 4.19 10.14
C THR A 240 -12.35 3.17 10.29
N ALA A 241 -13.11 2.93 9.23
CA ALA A 241 -14.19 1.94 9.25
C ALA A 241 -13.66 0.53 9.51
N GLY A 242 -12.56 0.13 8.87
CA GLY A 242 -11.91 -1.15 9.08
C GLY A 242 -11.40 -1.34 10.50
N ILE A 243 -10.68 -0.36 11.05
CA ILE A 243 -10.20 -0.39 12.46
C ILE A 243 -11.39 -0.49 13.44
N MET A 244 -12.45 0.29 13.24
CA MET A 244 -13.61 0.24 14.11
C MET A 244 -14.32 -1.12 14.07
N LEU A 245 -14.58 -1.66 12.89
CA LEU A 245 -15.23 -2.95 12.73
C LEU A 245 -14.36 -4.10 13.25
N GLY A 246 -13.05 -4.07 13.02
CA GLY A 246 -12.10 -5.07 13.51
C GLY A 246 -12.00 -5.12 15.03
N ASN A 247 -12.11 -3.97 15.71
CA ASN A 247 -11.96 -3.89 17.17
C ASN A 247 -13.29 -3.89 17.94
N LEU A 248 -14.35 -3.26 17.42
CA LEU A 248 -15.64 -3.15 18.08
C LEU A 248 -16.62 -4.26 17.63
N GLY A 249 -16.51 -4.75 16.40
CA GLY A 249 -17.32 -5.83 15.88
C GLY A 249 -17.32 -7.07 16.78
N PRO A 250 -16.14 -7.56 17.23
CA PRO A 250 -16.04 -8.70 18.14
C PRO A 250 -16.70 -8.52 19.51
N LEU A 251 -17.02 -7.28 19.91
CA LEU A 251 -17.71 -7.00 21.19
C LEU A 251 -19.22 -7.26 21.14
N GLY A 252 -19.74 -7.83 20.05
CA GLY A 252 -21.14 -8.26 19.95
C GLY A 252 -21.83 -7.95 18.63
N ALA A 253 -21.16 -7.23 17.71
CA ALA A 253 -21.72 -6.93 16.40
C ALA A 253 -21.35 -7.96 15.31
N ILE A 254 -20.27 -8.71 15.50
CA ILE A 254 -19.83 -9.80 14.61
C ILE A 254 -19.76 -11.10 15.43
N SER A 255 -20.46 -12.12 14.97
CA SER A 255 -20.49 -13.44 15.62
C SER A 255 -19.11 -14.15 15.52
N PRO A 256 -18.80 -15.13 16.40
CA PRO A 256 -17.57 -15.92 16.30
C PRO A 256 -17.41 -16.62 14.94
N LYS A 257 -18.51 -17.17 14.38
CA LYS A 257 -18.54 -17.80 13.06
C LYS A 257 -18.37 -16.78 11.94
N GLY A 258 -19.03 -15.63 12.07
CA GLY A 258 -18.92 -14.54 11.11
C GLY A 258 -17.54 -13.94 11.04
N ARG A 259 -16.82 -13.89 12.16
CA ARG A 259 -15.43 -13.40 12.19
C ARG A 259 -14.52 -14.22 11.28
N GLU A 260 -14.55 -15.53 11.38
CA GLU A 260 -13.75 -16.41 10.52
C GLU A 260 -14.12 -16.25 9.04
N ALA A 261 -15.42 -16.18 8.75
CA ALA A 261 -15.92 -15.99 7.39
C ALA A 261 -15.53 -14.62 6.82
N VAL A 262 -15.65 -13.54 7.60
CA VAL A 262 -15.25 -12.17 7.23
C VAL A 262 -13.74 -12.12 6.98
N GLN A 263 -12.92 -12.73 7.85
CA GLN A 263 -11.48 -12.77 7.66
C GLN A 263 -11.09 -13.52 6.37
N SER A 264 -11.65 -14.71 6.16
CA SER A 264 -11.38 -15.51 4.95
C SER A 264 -11.82 -14.79 3.67
N PHE A 265 -12.95 -14.08 3.72
CA PHE A 265 -13.43 -13.27 2.59
C PHE A 265 -12.47 -12.13 2.26
N TRP A 266 -12.01 -11.36 3.27
CA TRP A 266 -11.12 -10.22 3.04
C TRP A 266 -9.71 -10.64 2.65
N ASP A 267 -9.18 -11.73 3.20
CA ASP A 267 -7.92 -12.34 2.74
C ASP A 267 -8.01 -12.74 1.26
N TYR A 268 -9.13 -13.34 0.84
CA TYR A 268 -9.35 -13.70 -0.57
C TYR A 268 -9.54 -12.46 -1.46
N ALA A 269 -10.33 -11.49 -1.02
CA ALA A 269 -10.53 -10.24 -1.77
C ALA A 269 -9.21 -9.48 -2.00
N ALA A 270 -8.40 -9.35 -0.95
CA ALA A 270 -7.07 -8.73 -1.06
C ALA A 270 -6.14 -9.54 -1.97
N PHE A 271 -6.16 -10.88 -1.89
CA PHE A 271 -5.39 -11.74 -2.79
C PHE A 271 -5.76 -11.50 -4.26
N VAL A 272 -7.07 -11.47 -4.59
CA VAL A 272 -7.56 -11.22 -5.96
C VAL A 272 -7.13 -9.84 -6.44
N VAL A 273 -7.38 -8.81 -5.63
CA VAL A 273 -7.07 -7.42 -5.98
C VAL A 273 -5.57 -7.20 -6.18
N ASN A 274 -4.73 -7.67 -5.24
CA ASN A 274 -3.28 -7.59 -5.37
C ASN A 274 -2.78 -8.32 -6.62
N SER A 275 -3.37 -9.50 -6.90
CA SER A 275 -3.02 -10.27 -8.09
C SER A 275 -3.27 -9.49 -9.38
N LEU A 276 -4.46 -8.90 -9.48
CA LEU A 276 -4.85 -8.11 -10.65
C LEU A 276 -3.96 -6.86 -10.80
N ILE A 277 -3.71 -6.13 -9.71
CA ILE A 277 -2.87 -4.93 -9.74
C ILE A 277 -1.46 -5.24 -10.23
N PHE A 278 -0.78 -6.23 -9.60
CA PHE A 278 0.61 -6.52 -9.94
C PHE A 278 0.77 -7.17 -11.32
N LEU A 279 -0.20 -7.98 -11.78
CA LEU A 279 -0.22 -8.49 -13.15
C LEU A 279 -0.42 -7.37 -14.17
N LEU A 280 -1.43 -6.51 -13.97
CA LEU A 280 -1.70 -5.37 -14.86
C LEU A 280 -0.54 -4.38 -14.86
N MET A 281 0.10 -4.16 -13.71
CA MET A 281 1.32 -3.36 -13.61
C MET A 281 2.43 -3.94 -14.48
N GLY A 282 2.72 -5.24 -14.35
CA GLY A 282 3.74 -5.91 -15.16
C GLY A 282 3.43 -5.84 -16.66
N MET A 283 2.17 -6.00 -17.06
CA MET A 283 1.74 -5.85 -18.45
C MET A 283 1.98 -4.44 -18.98
N LEU A 284 1.68 -3.41 -18.20
CA LEU A 284 1.92 -2.01 -18.56
C LEU A 284 3.41 -1.70 -18.68
N GLU A 285 4.23 -2.21 -17.76
CA GLU A 285 5.68 -2.02 -17.76
C GLU A 285 6.35 -2.61 -19.02
N ALA A 286 5.86 -3.76 -19.50
CA ALA A 286 6.37 -4.40 -20.69
C ALA A 286 6.30 -3.51 -21.95
N HIS A 287 5.37 -2.55 -21.99
CA HIS A 287 5.15 -1.65 -23.13
C HIS A 287 5.76 -0.24 -22.92
N GLN A 288 6.38 0.03 -21.77
CA GLN A 288 7.01 1.33 -21.49
C GLN A 288 8.35 1.49 -22.22
N ASN A 289 8.59 2.67 -22.77
CA ASN A 289 9.87 3.00 -23.41
C ASN A 289 10.80 3.73 -22.41
N PHE A 290 11.54 2.99 -21.63
CA PHE A 290 12.46 3.52 -20.62
C PHE A 290 13.72 4.18 -21.20
N ASN A 291 14.09 3.92 -22.46
CA ASN A 291 15.35 4.38 -23.04
C ASN A 291 15.54 5.91 -23.04
N ARG A 292 14.44 6.67 -23.11
CA ARG A 292 14.47 8.12 -23.12
C ARG A 292 14.65 8.77 -21.74
N VAL A 293 14.44 8.01 -20.67
CA VAL A 293 14.40 8.53 -19.30
C VAL A 293 15.30 7.74 -18.33
N LEU A 294 16.31 7.02 -18.86
CA LEU A 294 17.21 6.17 -18.04
C LEU A 294 17.93 6.98 -16.96
N LEU A 295 18.44 8.18 -17.29
CA LEU A 295 19.11 9.02 -16.30
C LEU A 295 18.15 9.52 -15.20
N PRO A 296 16.98 10.11 -15.51
CA PRO A 296 15.96 10.41 -14.52
C PRO A 296 15.55 9.20 -13.67
N ILE A 297 15.44 8.00 -14.24
CA ILE A 297 15.12 6.77 -13.49
C ILE A 297 16.21 6.47 -12.45
N GLY A 298 17.48 6.45 -12.86
CA GLY A 298 18.60 6.17 -11.94
C GLY A 298 18.67 7.19 -10.80
N ILE A 299 18.49 8.48 -11.11
CA ILE A 299 18.41 9.55 -10.12
C ILE A 299 17.22 9.34 -9.18
N ALA A 300 16.03 9.07 -9.73
CA ALA A 300 14.81 8.86 -8.95
C ALA A 300 14.94 7.68 -7.97
N ILE A 301 15.46 6.53 -8.41
CA ILE A 301 15.71 5.36 -7.56
C ILE A 301 16.65 5.73 -6.40
N ALA A 302 17.78 6.39 -6.71
CA ALA A 302 18.72 6.82 -5.68
C ALA A 302 18.08 7.76 -4.66
N LEU A 303 17.32 8.77 -5.13
CA LEU A 303 16.64 9.75 -4.29
C LEU A 303 15.55 9.13 -3.43
N VAL A 304 14.79 8.19 -3.96
CA VAL A 304 13.75 7.48 -3.22
C VAL A 304 14.38 6.64 -2.09
N ILE A 305 15.49 5.95 -2.35
CA ILE A 305 16.22 5.19 -1.33
C ILE A 305 16.80 6.13 -0.27
N VAL A 306 17.47 7.21 -0.66
CA VAL A 306 18.07 8.19 0.27
C VAL A 306 16.96 8.90 1.08
N GLY A 307 15.90 9.34 0.42
CA GLY A 307 14.75 9.97 1.06
C GLY A 307 14.10 9.06 2.10
N ARG A 308 13.91 7.78 1.76
CA ARG A 308 13.35 6.79 2.69
C ARG A 308 14.29 6.49 3.85
N ALA A 309 15.60 6.38 3.59
CA ALA A 309 16.60 6.18 4.65
C ALA A 309 16.58 7.35 5.64
N LEU A 310 16.73 8.57 5.14
CA LEU A 310 16.75 9.77 5.98
C LEU A 310 15.44 9.94 6.75
N SER A 311 14.28 9.76 6.10
CA SER A 311 12.98 9.89 6.77
C SER A 311 12.84 8.86 7.89
N THR A 312 13.15 7.58 7.63
CA THR A 312 13.00 6.52 8.63
C THR A 312 13.94 6.70 9.82
N TYR A 313 15.24 6.90 9.58
CA TYR A 313 16.20 7.00 10.67
C TYR A 313 16.06 8.30 11.46
N LEU A 314 15.79 9.45 10.81
CA LEU A 314 15.59 10.72 11.51
C LEU A 314 14.30 10.69 12.35
N CYS A 315 13.18 10.20 11.81
CA CYS A 315 11.96 10.09 12.58
C CYS A 315 12.10 9.12 13.76
N CYS A 316 12.74 7.95 13.58
CA CYS A 316 12.98 7.02 14.66
C CYS A 316 13.96 7.58 15.72
N SER A 317 14.91 8.46 15.33
CA SER A 317 15.85 9.07 16.26
C SER A 317 15.17 9.96 17.30
N LEU A 318 14.03 10.57 16.98
CA LEU A 318 13.25 11.38 17.92
C LEU A 318 12.74 10.59 19.13
N PHE A 319 12.61 9.27 18.98
CA PHE A 319 12.10 8.38 20.02
C PHE A 319 13.19 7.57 20.74
N GLN A 320 14.48 7.81 20.47
CA GLN A 320 15.58 7.01 21.04
C GLN A 320 15.64 7.04 22.57
N ALA A 321 15.30 8.18 23.18
CA ALA A 321 15.29 8.37 24.63
C ALA A 321 13.93 8.04 25.28
N SER A 322 12.95 7.53 24.52
CA SER A 322 11.59 7.24 24.99
C SER A 322 11.30 5.75 25.09
N PRO A 323 10.27 5.33 25.85
CA PRO A 323 9.77 3.95 25.84
C PRO A 323 9.32 3.47 24.46
N LEU A 324 9.07 4.40 23.53
CA LEU A 324 8.64 4.12 22.16
C LEU A 324 9.82 3.85 21.21
N ARG A 325 11.04 3.76 21.72
CA ARG A 325 12.23 3.48 20.92
C ARG A 325 11.98 2.31 19.96
N VAL A 326 12.29 2.52 18.68
CA VAL A 326 12.28 1.49 17.65
C VAL A 326 13.66 0.84 17.59
N LYS A 327 13.73 -0.50 17.64
CA LYS A 327 14.97 -1.25 17.54
C LYS A 327 15.66 -0.98 16.20
N ALA A 328 17.00 -1.02 16.15
CA ALA A 328 17.75 -0.79 14.92
C ALA A 328 17.37 -1.79 13.81
N SER A 329 17.19 -3.06 14.13
CA SER A 329 16.73 -4.08 13.19
C SER A 329 15.35 -3.72 12.58
N HIS A 330 14.41 -3.27 13.41
CA HIS A 330 13.09 -2.79 12.94
C HIS A 330 13.23 -1.55 12.03
N GLN A 331 14.14 -0.61 12.36
CA GLN A 331 14.38 0.56 11.49
C GLN A 331 14.91 0.16 10.12
N HIS A 332 15.81 -0.83 10.04
CA HIS A 332 16.32 -1.36 8.78
C HIS A 332 15.21 -2.03 7.96
N VAL A 333 14.30 -2.77 8.61
CA VAL A 333 13.15 -3.37 7.93
C VAL A 333 12.16 -2.30 7.46
N LEU A 334 11.84 -1.29 8.29
CA LEU A 334 11.01 -0.13 7.91
C LEU A 334 11.60 0.64 6.72
N PHE A 335 12.92 0.86 6.73
CA PHE A 335 13.62 1.53 5.64
C PHE A 335 13.52 0.75 4.33
N TRP A 336 13.99 -0.51 4.33
CA TRP A 336 14.11 -1.29 3.12
C TRP A 336 12.78 -1.90 2.66
N GLY A 337 11.89 -2.21 3.61
CA GLY A 337 10.56 -2.73 3.39
C GLY A 337 9.51 -1.69 2.95
N GLY A 338 9.87 -0.40 2.92
CA GLY A 338 9.01 0.65 2.36
C GLY A 338 8.97 0.57 0.83
N LEU A 339 8.40 -0.52 0.30
CA LEU A 339 8.24 -0.74 -1.14
C LEU A 339 7.29 0.32 -1.74
N ARG A 340 7.40 0.54 -3.04
CA ARG A 340 6.45 1.40 -3.76
C ARG A 340 5.48 0.50 -4.52
N GLY A 341 4.19 0.86 -4.54
CA GLY A 341 3.17 -0.05 -5.05
C GLY A 341 2.02 0.66 -5.78
N ALA A 342 0.85 0.07 -5.63
CA ALA A 342 -0.36 0.40 -6.38
C ALA A 342 -0.78 1.87 -6.27
N LEU A 343 -0.71 2.46 -5.06
CA LEU A 343 -1.14 3.85 -4.87
C LEU A 343 -0.25 4.83 -5.64
N ALA A 344 1.08 4.64 -5.64
CA ALA A 344 1.98 5.50 -6.40
C ALA A 344 1.64 5.50 -7.90
N LEU A 345 1.32 4.33 -8.46
CA LEU A 345 0.90 4.19 -9.85
C LEU A 345 -0.48 4.82 -10.10
N ALA A 346 -1.42 4.64 -9.17
CA ALA A 346 -2.74 5.26 -9.25
C ALA A 346 -2.66 6.78 -9.30
N LEU A 347 -1.84 7.37 -8.43
CA LEU A 347 -1.60 8.81 -8.41
C LEU A 347 -0.91 9.28 -9.70
N ALA A 348 0.08 8.51 -10.21
CA ALA A 348 0.76 8.83 -11.46
C ALA A 348 -0.20 8.81 -12.67
N LEU A 349 -1.04 7.76 -12.77
CA LEU A 349 -2.05 7.65 -13.82
C LEU A 349 -3.14 8.72 -13.70
N GLY A 350 -3.42 9.17 -12.46
CA GLY A 350 -4.35 10.26 -12.16
C GLY A 350 -3.87 11.66 -12.49
N LEU A 351 -2.64 11.82 -12.98
CA LEU A 351 -2.13 13.13 -13.41
C LEU A 351 -2.96 13.66 -14.58
N PRO A 352 -3.36 14.95 -14.55
CA PRO A 352 -4.08 15.57 -15.65
C PRO A 352 -3.33 15.43 -16.99
N THR A 353 -4.04 15.06 -18.04
CA THR A 353 -3.48 14.90 -19.40
C THR A 353 -2.97 16.20 -19.99
N SER A 354 -3.41 17.34 -19.45
CA SER A 354 -2.96 18.67 -19.84
C SER A 354 -1.55 19.03 -19.38
N LEU A 355 -0.95 18.25 -18.45
CA LEU A 355 0.39 18.52 -17.93
C LEU A 355 1.46 18.07 -18.93
N PRO A 356 2.36 18.97 -19.39
CA PRO A 356 3.31 18.68 -20.48
C PRO A 356 4.38 17.64 -20.13
N TYR A 357 4.61 17.36 -18.84
CA TYR A 357 5.60 16.41 -18.33
C TYR A 357 4.97 15.12 -17.77
N ARG A 358 3.66 14.94 -17.94
CA ARG A 358 2.91 13.80 -17.40
C ARG A 358 3.54 12.46 -17.75
N ASP A 359 3.85 12.25 -19.04
CA ASP A 359 4.37 10.96 -19.52
C ASP A 359 5.73 10.61 -18.91
N ALA A 360 6.61 11.60 -18.72
CA ALA A 360 7.90 11.38 -18.07
C ALA A 360 7.71 11.01 -16.60
N VAL A 361 6.82 11.70 -15.87
CA VAL A 361 6.51 11.38 -14.46
C VAL A 361 5.93 9.97 -14.33
N VAL A 362 4.99 9.61 -15.19
CA VAL A 362 4.36 8.28 -15.21
C VAL A 362 5.42 7.21 -15.48
N THR A 363 6.22 7.35 -16.56
CA THR A 363 7.23 6.36 -16.93
C THR A 363 8.29 6.17 -15.83
N VAL A 364 8.76 7.26 -15.20
CA VAL A 364 9.74 7.17 -14.11
C VAL A 364 9.11 6.56 -12.85
N ALA A 365 7.84 6.87 -12.55
CA ALA A 365 7.12 6.25 -11.44
C ALA A 365 6.99 4.72 -11.62
N PHE A 366 6.61 4.27 -12.83
CA PHE A 366 6.58 2.84 -13.17
C PHE A 366 7.94 2.18 -12.95
N ALA A 367 9.02 2.76 -13.47
CA ALA A 367 10.36 2.22 -13.31
C ALA A 367 10.81 2.12 -11.83
N VAL A 368 10.49 3.13 -11.01
CA VAL A 368 10.81 3.11 -9.57
C VAL A 368 9.99 2.05 -8.83
N VAL A 369 8.71 1.88 -9.17
CA VAL A 369 7.85 0.85 -8.58
C VAL A 369 8.33 -0.54 -8.98
N ALA A 370 8.68 -0.76 -10.26
CA ALA A 370 9.27 -2.01 -10.74
C ALA A 370 10.55 -2.37 -9.99
N PHE A 371 11.48 -1.40 -9.89
CA PHE A 371 12.70 -1.56 -9.10
C PHE A 371 12.37 -1.94 -7.65
N SER A 372 11.45 -1.25 -7.03
CA SER A 372 11.08 -1.49 -5.64
C SER A 372 10.50 -2.88 -5.43
N VAL A 373 9.52 -3.27 -6.23
CA VAL A 373 8.89 -4.59 -6.13
C VAL A 373 9.90 -5.70 -6.41
N ILE A 374 10.70 -5.58 -7.48
CA ILE A 374 11.63 -6.65 -7.89
C ILE A 374 12.86 -6.67 -6.99
N VAL A 375 13.60 -5.56 -6.87
CA VAL A 375 14.91 -5.56 -6.18
C VAL A 375 14.75 -5.56 -4.66
N GLN A 376 13.95 -4.63 -4.12
CA GLN A 376 13.74 -4.57 -2.68
C GLN A 376 12.87 -5.76 -2.23
N GLY A 377 11.83 -6.14 -2.98
CA GLY A 377 10.99 -7.30 -2.68
C GLY A 377 11.78 -8.60 -2.60
N LEU A 378 12.72 -8.87 -3.54
CA LEU A 378 13.58 -10.05 -3.49
C LEU A 378 14.59 -10.01 -2.35
N SER A 379 15.07 -8.83 -1.97
CA SER A 379 16.13 -8.68 -0.98
C SER A 379 15.63 -8.50 0.46
N ILE A 380 14.33 -8.30 0.70
CA ILE A 380 13.78 -8.10 2.05
C ILE A 380 13.91 -9.36 2.92
N THR A 381 13.65 -10.55 2.38
CA THR A 381 13.77 -11.82 3.10
C THR A 381 15.22 -12.10 3.54
N PRO A 382 16.24 -12.02 2.67
CA PRO A 382 17.64 -12.09 3.10
C PRO A 382 18.01 -11.05 4.15
N LEU A 383 17.54 -9.82 4.01
CA LEU A 383 17.78 -8.77 5.00
C LEU A 383 17.21 -9.13 6.38
N MET A 384 15.95 -9.56 6.44
CA MET A 384 15.31 -9.92 7.70
C MET A 384 15.99 -11.11 8.38
N ARG A 385 16.50 -12.08 7.60
CA ARG A 385 17.32 -13.18 8.12
C ARG A 385 18.62 -12.67 8.71
N SER A 386 19.33 -11.78 8.03
CA SER A 386 20.59 -11.21 8.53
C SER A 386 20.42 -10.37 9.81
N LEU A 387 19.22 -9.81 10.01
CA LEU A 387 18.86 -9.02 11.18
C LEU A 387 18.31 -9.89 12.35
N GLY A 388 18.13 -11.20 12.12
CA GLY A 388 17.59 -12.12 13.13
C GLY A 388 16.09 -11.96 13.39
N GLU A 389 15.35 -11.30 12.49
CA GLU A 389 13.89 -11.14 12.60
C GLU A 389 13.11 -12.36 12.11
N ILE A 390 13.76 -13.22 11.31
CA ILE A 390 13.24 -14.52 10.86
C ILE A 390 14.31 -15.59 11.01
N GLY A 391 13.90 -16.82 11.36
CA GLY A 391 14.79 -17.96 11.55
C GLY A 391 15.50 -18.40 10.26
N PRO A 392 16.58 -19.17 10.36
CA PRO A 392 17.25 -19.76 9.20
C PRO A 392 16.34 -20.76 8.51
N ALA A 393 16.27 -20.73 7.17
CA ALA A 393 15.39 -21.55 6.32
C ALA A 393 15.54 -23.08 6.49
N SER A 394 16.51 -23.56 7.26
CA SER A 394 16.78 -24.97 7.51
C SER A 394 16.09 -25.53 8.77
N ALA A 395 15.59 -24.70 9.66
CA ALA A 395 14.93 -25.17 10.89
C ALA A 395 13.50 -25.67 10.61
N ASP A 396 12.75 -24.93 9.78
CA ASP A 396 11.34 -25.24 9.51
C ASP A 396 11.15 -26.56 8.73
N ILE A 397 12.08 -26.87 7.80
CA ILE A 397 12.01 -28.13 7.00
C ILE A 397 12.36 -29.35 7.84
N ALA A 398 13.29 -29.22 8.78
CA ALA A 398 13.69 -30.34 9.64
C ALA A 398 12.59 -30.67 10.67
N GLU A 399 11.86 -29.67 11.13
CA GLU A 399 10.78 -29.83 12.11
C GLU A 399 9.51 -30.40 11.44
N ASP A 400 9.16 -29.95 10.24
CA ASP A 400 8.05 -30.50 9.44
C ASP A 400 8.32 -31.96 9.02
N ILE A 401 9.53 -32.30 8.58
CA ILE A 401 9.93 -33.67 8.25
C ILE A 401 9.94 -34.56 9.51
N ALA A 402 10.35 -34.02 10.65
CA ALA A 402 10.33 -34.77 11.91
C ALA A 402 8.90 -35.01 12.43
N LEU A 403 7.99 -34.06 12.22
CA LEU A 403 6.57 -34.17 12.55
C LEU A 403 5.82 -35.11 11.59
N GLU A 404 6.12 -35.15 10.31
CA GLU A 404 5.56 -36.11 9.36
C GLU A 404 6.10 -37.54 9.59
N ALA A 405 7.36 -37.68 9.99
CA ALA A 405 7.96 -38.99 10.30
C ALA A 405 7.48 -39.56 11.65
N SER A 406 6.84 -38.74 12.50
CA SER A 406 6.28 -39.17 13.80
C SER A 406 4.78 -39.49 13.75
N ARG A 407 4.13 -39.31 12.60
CA ARG A 407 2.74 -39.70 12.33
C ARG A 407 2.67 -40.91 11.43
#